data_9f781c763d383f3ce38aab4faf8a4430
#
_entry.id   9f781c763d383f3ce38aab4faf8a4430
#
_cell.length_a   1.000
_cell.length_b   1.000
_cell.length_c   1.000
_cell.angle_alpha   90.00
_cell.angle_beta   90.00
_cell.angle_gamma   90.00
#
_symmetry.space_group_name_H-M   'P 1'
#
loop_
_entity.id
_entity.type
_entity.pdbx_description
1 polymer ?
#
loop_
_entity_poly.entity_id
_entity_poly.type
_entity_poly.pdbx_seq_one_letter_code
_entity_poly.pdbx_strand_id
1 'polypeptide(L)'
;MELIEKVNIIRQVRFETHVYFKNGFLEKVYENTLMHRLLKRGLIVEQQYPIRLSDEDGFIVGHYVADLFVENSIIIEIKTVKTLEDIHVAQLLAYLKASKIKHGILMNFGGQKFQIKKYIL
;
A
#
# COMPACT_ATOMS: atom_id res chain seq x y z
N MET A 1 3.69 19.45 -0.69
CA MET A 1 2.38 18.82 -1.00
C MET A 1 1.77 18.30 0.29
N GLU A 2 0.54 18.65 0.53
CA GLU A 2 -0.21 18.21 1.70
C GLU A 2 -0.52 16.72 1.64
N LEU A 3 -0.71 16.09 2.79
CA LEU A 3 -1.06 14.66 2.88
C LEU A 3 -2.33 14.35 2.08
N ILE A 4 -3.36 15.20 2.21
CA ILE A 4 -4.62 14.98 1.51
C ILE A 4 -4.44 14.99 -0.02
N GLU A 5 -3.56 15.85 -0.54
CA GLU A 5 -3.25 15.90 -1.97
C GLU A 5 -2.58 14.61 -2.42
N LYS A 6 -1.63 14.10 -1.62
CA LYS A 6 -0.95 12.83 -1.90
C LYS A 6 -1.95 11.67 -1.93
N VAL A 7 -2.84 11.61 -0.95
CA VAL A 7 -3.87 10.57 -0.87
C VAL A 7 -4.81 10.65 -2.07
N ASN A 8 -5.20 11.87 -2.48
CA ASN A 8 -6.08 12.06 -3.62
C ASN A 8 -5.42 11.59 -4.93
N ILE A 9 -4.14 11.86 -5.11
CA ILE A 9 -3.38 11.35 -6.27
C ILE A 9 -3.35 9.83 -6.26
N ILE A 10 -3.06 9.22 -5.11
CA ILE A 10 -3.03 7.78 -4.97
C ILE A 10 -4.39 7.18 -5.33
N ARG A 11 -5.48 7.76 -4.83
CA ARG A 11 -6.84 7.29 -5.14
C ARG A 11 -7.16 7.39 -6.62
N GLN A 12 -6.77 8.49 -7.25
CA GLN A 12 -7.01 8.70 -8.67
C GLN A 12 -6.21 7.69 -9.51
N VAL A 13 -4.95 7.50 -9.19
CA VAL A 13 -4.08 6.55 -9.90
C VAL A 13 -4.60 5.12 -9.73
N ARG A 14 -5.03 4.75 -8.51
CA ARG A 14 -5.64 3.45 -8.25
C ARG A 14 -6.90 3.25 -9.11
N PHE A 15 -7.76 4.24 -9.16
CA PHE A 15 -8.98 4.19 -9.96
C PHE A 15 -8.65 3.98 -11.45
N GLU A 16 -7.76 4.79 -12.00
CA GLU A 16 -7.35 4.70 -13.41
C GLU A 16 -6.73 3.32 -13.74
N THR A 17 -5.94 2.79 -12.82
CA THR A 17 -5.33 1.47 -12.96
C THR A 17 -6.41 0.39 -13.00
N HIS A 18 -7.38 0.46 -12.11
CA HIS A 18 -8.47 -0.52 -12.06
C HIS A 18 -9.37 -0.45 -13.29
N VAL A 19 -9.63 0.75 -13.79
CA VAL A 19 -10.44 0.94 -15.01
C VAL A 19 -9.74 0.34 -16.22
N TYR A 20 -8.42 0.51 -16.32
CA TYR A 20 -7.65 0.02 -17.47
C TYR A 20 -7.46 -1.49 -17.44
N PHE A 21 -6.96 -2.03 -16.32
CA PHE A 21 -6.63 -3.46 -16.22
C PHE A 21 -7.81 -4.32 -15.77
N LYS A 22 -8.76 -3.75 -15.03
CA LYS A 22 -9.84 -4.49 -14.36
C LYS A 22 -9.24 -5.53 -13.40
N ASN A 23 -10.02 -6.49 -12.94
CA ASN A 23 -9.48 -7.59 -12.14
C ASN A 23 -8.95 -8.70 -13.06
N GLY A 24 -8.22 -9.67 -12.51
CA GLY A 24 -7.79 -10.87 -13.23
C GLY A 24 -6.30 -11.02 -13.43
N PHE A 25 -5.51 -10.01 -13.14
CA PHE A 25 -4.06 -10.11 -13.22
C PHE A 25 -3.44 -10.42 -11.86
N LEU A 26 -2.18 -10.85 -11.87
CA LEU A 26 -1.42 -11.09 -10.65
C LEU A 26 -1.18 -9.78 -9.90
N GLU A 27 -1.07 -9.88 -8.61
CA GLU A 27 -0.86 -8.74 -7.71
C GLU A 27 0.31 -7.85 -8.14
N LYS A 28 1.40 -8.47 -8.60
CA LYS A 28 2.61 -7.74 -9.04
C LYS A 28 2.35 -6.81 -10.23
N VAL A 29 1.40 -7.16 -11.10
CA VAL A 29 1.03 -6.29 -12.24
C VAL A 29 0.47 -4.97 -11.73
N TYR A 30 -0.42 -5.02 -10.75
CA TYR A 30 -1.01 -3.82 -10.17
C TYR A 30 0.01 -3.02 -9.38
N GLU A 31 0.86 -3.68 -8.62
CA GLU A 31 1.93 -3.03 -7.86
C GLU A 31 2.87 -2.26 -8.79
N ASN A 32 3.34 -2.90 -9.85
CA ASN A 32 4.25 -2.27 -10.81
C ASN A 32 3.57 -1.10 -11.53
N THR A 33 2.30 -1.25 -11.88
CA THR A 33 1.55 -0.20 -12.56
C THR A 33 1.36 1.02 -11.66
N LEU A 34 0.98 0.78 -10.39
CA LEU A 34 0.83 1.87 -9.43
C LEU A 34 2.14 2.61 -9.23
N MET A 35 3.23 1.88 -9.02
CA MET A 35 4.55 2.50 -8.89
C MET A 35 4.87 3.38 -10.08
N HIS A 36 4.73 2.84 -11.29
CA HIS A 36 5.01 3.56 -12.54
C HIS A 36 4.17 4.83 -12.65
N ARG A 37 2.87 4.72 -12.44
CA ARG A 37 1.95 5.85 -12.59
C ARG A 37 2.12 6.92 -11.51
N LEU A 38 2.42 6.51 -10.27
CA LEU A 38 2.70 7.45 -9.19
C LEU A 38 3.99 8.22 -9.45
N LEU A 39 5.03 7.55 -9.94
CA LEU A 39 6.27 8.22 -10.35
C LEU A 39 6.00 9.25 -11.46
N LYS A 40 5.17 8.91 -12.43
CA LYS A 40 4.79 9.85 -13.52
C LYS A 40 4.03 11.06 -12.99
N ARG A 41 3.35 10.93 -11.86
CA ARG A 41 2.65 12.04 -11.21
C ARG A 41 3.58 12.85 -10.30
N GLY A 42 4.87 12.53 -10.29
CA GLY A 42 5.87 13.27 -9.54
C GLY A 42 6.02 12.88 -8.08
N LEU A 43 5.43 11.77 -7.65
CA LEU A 43 5.59 11.29 -6.28
C LEU A 43 6.84 10.45 -6.13
N ILE A 44 7.41 10.46 -4.92
CA ILE A 44 8.51 9.58 -4.55
C ILE A 44 7.91 8.24 -4.12
N VAL A 45 8.34 7.15 -4.74
CA VAL A 45 7.80 5.81 -4.47
C VAL A 45 8.95 4.82 -4.30
N GLU A 46 8.92 4.07 -3.20
CA GLU A 46 9.80 2.94 -2.98
C GLU A 46 8.96 1.67 -3.04
N GLN A 47 9.39 0.71 -3.85
CA GLN A 47 8.72 -0.58 -4.01
C GLN A 47 9.41 -1.62 -3.15
N GLN A 48 8.62 -2.52 -2.55
CA GLN A 48 9.13 -3.60 -1.68
C GLN A 48 9.96 -3.01 -0.54
N TYR A 49 9.32 -2.14 0.22
CA TYR A 49 9.95 -1.39 1.29
C TYR A 49 10.18 -2.29 2.51
N PRO A 50 11.44 -2.47 2.96
CA PRO A 50 11.72 -3.34 4.09
C PRO A 50 11.35 -2.69 5.43
N ILE A 51 10.73 -3.48 6.30
CA ILE A 51 10.34 -3.05 7.66
C ILE A 51 10.94 -4.07 8.64
N ARG A 52 11.75 -3.60 9.59
CA ARG A 52 12.33 -4.43 10.61
C ARG A 52 11.59 -4.23 11.93
N LEU A 53 11.25 -5.33 12.57
CA LEU A 53 10.69 -5.31 13.92
C LEU A 53 11.76 -5.76 14.90
N SER A 54 12.06 -4.92 15.88
CA SER A 54 13.10 -5.19 16.87
C SER A 54 12.50 -5.33 18.26
N ASP A 55 13.14 -6.18 19.07
CA ASP A 55 12.88 -6.22 20.49
C ASP A 55 13.44 -4.94 21.14
N GLU A 56 13.13 -4.74 22.43
CA GLU A 56 13.53 -3.52 23.16
C GLU A 56 15.06 -3.33 23.21
N ASP A 57 15.82 -4.43 23.14
CA ASP A 57 17.28 -4.37 23.16
C ASP A 57 17.90 -4.22 21.75
N GLY A 58 17.06 -4.07 20.71
CA GLY A 58 17.53 -3.91 19.34
C GLY A 58 17.66 -5.21 18.55
N PHE A 59 17.43 -6.37 19.19
CA PHE A 59 17.50 -7.64 18.46
C PHE A 59 16.36 -7.74 17.47
N ILE A 60 16.65 -8.06 16.21
CA ILE A 60 15.62 -8.13 15.16
C ILE A 60 14.86 -9.43 15.30
N VAL A 61 13.55 -9.32 15.54
CA VAL A 61 12.65 -10.47 15.74
C VAL A 61 11.76 -10.74 14.53
N GLY A 62 11.72 -9.83 13.57
CA GLY A 62 10.90 -10.03 12.38
C GLY A 62 11.27 -9.08 11.26
N HIS A 63 10.90 -9.49 10.05
CA HIS A 63 11.04 -8.69 8.84
C HIS A 63 9.70 -8.69 8.11
N TYR A 64 9.26 -7.51 7.71
CA TYR A 64 8.12 -7.34 6.82
C TYR A 64 8.58 -6.59 5.58
N VAL A 65 7.80 -6.68 4.51
CA VAL A 65 8.05 -5.91 3.29
C VAL A 65 6.72 -5.32 2.85
N ALA A 66 6.66 -4.00 2.80
CA ALA A 66 5.47 -3.31 2.29
C ALA A 66 5.56 -3.19 0.77
N ASP A 67 4.44 -3.31 0.08
CA ASP A 67 4.41 -3.26 -1.38
C ASP A 67 4.95 -1.93 -1.90
N LEU A 68 4.39 -0.81 -1.42
CA LEU A 68 4.84 0.52 -1.80
C LEU A 68 4.93 1.43 -0.56
N PHE A 69 5.93 2.29 -0.57
CA PHE A 69 6.08 3.36 0.41
C PHE A 69 6.15 4.68 -0.36
N VAL A 70 5.16 5.55 -0.15
CA VAL A 70 4.96 6.74 -0.96
C VAL A 70 5.23 7.99 -0.16
N GLU A 71 6.07 8.89 -0.72
CA GLU A 71 6.37 10.21 -0.16
C GLU A 71 6.89 10.14 1.28
N ASN A 72 7.60 9.09 1.62
CA ASN A 72 8.14 8.85 2.95
C ASN A 72 7.08 8.92 4.06
N SER A 73 5.82 8.72 3.73
CA SER A 73 4.73 8.93 4.69
C SER A 73 3.57 7.94 4.61
N ILE A 74 3.40 7.22 3.50
CA ILE A 74 2.23 6.36 3.30
C ILE A 74 2.66 4.99 2.84
N ILE A 75 2.27 3.95 3.58
CA ILE A 75 2.44 2.56 3.17
C ILE A 75 1.21 2.14 2.37
N ILE A 76 1.43 1.52 1.23
CA ILE A 76 0.36 0.95 0.41
C ILE A 76 0.54 -0.56 0.35
N GLU A 77 -0.53 -1.31 0.68
CA GLU A 77 -0.61 -2.75 0.52
C GLU A 77 -1.65 -3.08 -0.54
N ILE A 78 -1.28 -3.96 -1.47
CA ILE A 78 -2.09 -4.30 -2.64
C ILE A 78 -2.52 -5.76 -2.51
N LYS A 79 -3.80 -6.01 -2.74
CA LYS A 79 -4.37 -7.36 -2.72
C LYS A 79 -5.11 -7.63 -4.03
N THR A 80 -5.22 -8.90 -4.38
CA THR A 80 -6.02 -9.38 -5.51
C THR A 80 -6.89 -10.52 -5.03
N VAL A 81 -7.68 -10.24 -3.99
CA VAL A 81 -8.56 -11.21 -3.35
C VAL A 81 -10.01 -10.91 -3.69
N LYS A 82 -10.88 -11.90 -3.52
CA LYS A 82 -12.30 -11.72 -3.83
C LYS A 82 -12.93 -10.65 -2.94
N THR A 83 -12.57 -10.64 -1.67
CA THR A 83 -13.06 -9.68 -0.67
C THR A 83 -11.96 -9.40 0.35
N LEU A 84 -11.77 -8.14 0.71
CA LEU A 84 -10.85 -7.79 1.80
C LEU A 84 -11.42 -8.29 3.13
N GLU A 85 -10.56 -8.91 3.93
CA GLU A 85 -10.91 -9.50 5.21
C GLU A 85 -10.10 -8.88 6.35
N ASP A 86 -10.47 -9.17 7.58
CA ASP A 86 -9.82 -8.63 8.78
C ASP A 86 -8.32 -8.94 8.82
N ILE A 87 -7.90 -10.10 8.30
CA ILE A 87 -6.48 -10.46 8.28
C ILE A 87 -5.66 -9.51 7.41
N HIS A 88 -6.25 -9.00 6.32
CA HIS A 88 -5.58 -8.04 5.43
C HIS A 88 -5.39 -6.70 6.14
N VAL A 89 -6.40 -6.27 6.88
CA VAL A 89 -6.33 -5.04 7.69
C VAL A 89 -5.29 -5.22 8.80
N ALA A 90 -5.32 -6.35 9.49
CA ALA A 90 -4.37 -6.64 10.56
C ALA A 90 -2.92 -6.62 10.06
N GLN A 91 -2.67 -7.14 8.86
CA GLN A 91 -1.34 -7.11 8.25
C GLN A 91 -0.87 -5.67 8.02
N LEU A 92 -1.71 -4.82 7.45
CA LEU A 92 -1.34 -3.42 7.23
C LEU A 92 -1.06 -2.71 8.56
N LEU A 93 -1.92 -2.91 9.56
CA LEU A 93 -1.74 -2.27 10.86
C LEU A 93 -0.45 -2.74 11.54
N ALA A 94 -0.09 -4.03 11.40
CA ALA A 94 1.18 -4.54 11.91
C ALA A 94 2.38 -3.84 11.25
N TYR A 95 2.31 -3.62 9.94
CA TYR A 95 3.36 -2.90 9.21
C TYR A 95 3.50 -1.46 9.68
N LEU A 96 2.37 -0.78 9.90
CA LEU A 96 2.38 0.59 10.42
C LEU A 96 2.98 0.63 11.83
N LYS A 97 2.57 -0.31 12.68
CA LYS A 97 3.09 -0.38 14.04
C LYS A 97 4.59 -0.64 14.08
N ALA A 98 5.07 -1.59 13.28
CA ALA A 98 6.49 -1.95 13.24
C ALA A 98 7.36 -0.83 12.65
N SER A 99 6.88 -0.15 11.63
CA SER A 99 7.62 0.92 10.94
C SER A 99 7.51 2.28 11.60
N LYS A 100 6.51 2.45 12.49
CA LYS A 100 6.14 3.74 13.09
C LYS A 100 5.64 4.76 12.07
N ILE A 101 5.26 4.31 10.88
CA ILE A 101 4.61 5.12 9.86
C ILE A 101 3.13 5.17 10.19
N LYS A 102 2.53 6.36 10.12
CA LYS A 102 1.17 6.57 10.62
C LYS A 102 0.08 6.24 9.60
N HIS A 103 0.37 6.37 8.32
CA HIS A 103 -0.65 6.32 7.27
C HIS A 103 -0.48 5.07 6.42
N GLY A 104 -1.58 4.34 6.25
CA GLY A 104 -1.60 3.16 5.40
C GLY A 104 -2.83 3.13 4.52
N ILE A 105 -2.68 2.57 3.33
CA ILE A 105 -3.77 2.36 2.38
C ILE A 105 -3.75 0.90 1.97
N LEU A 106 -4.91 0.28 2.07
CA LEU A 106 -5.14 -1.09 1.62
C LEU A 106 -6.03 -1.03 0.40
N MET A 107 -5.58 -1.61 -0.73
CA MET A 107 -6.36 -1.64 -1.96
C MET A 107 -6.49 -3.06 -2.49
N ASN A 108 -7.67 -3.35 -3.04
CA ASN A 108 -7.96 -4.65 -3.61
C ASN A 108 -8.35 -4.50 -5.08
N PHE A 109 -7.65 -5.19 -5.96
CA PHE A 109 -7.95 -5.24 -7.40
C PHE A 109 -8.65 -6.52 -7.81
N GLY A 110 -8.90 -7.45 -6.87
CA GLY A 110 -9.46 -8.76 -7.19
C GLY A 110 -10.98 -8.85 -7.10
N GLY A 111 -11.61 -7.91 -6.41
CA GLY A 111 -13.06 -7.92 -6.23
C GLY A 111 -13.81 -7.29 -7.39
N GLN A 112 -15.12 -7.48 -7.40
CA GLN A 112 -15.99 -6.81 -8.38
C GLN A 112 -16.19 -5.34 -8.06
N LYS A 113 -15.99 -4.95 -6.79
CA LYS A 113 -16.09 -3.57 -6.34
C LYS A 113 -14.71 -3.00 -6.11
N PHE A 114 -14.55 -1.72 -6.38
CA PHE A 114 -13.34 -1.00 -6.04
C PHE A 114 -13.26 -0.88 -4.52
N GLN A 115 -12.27 -1.56 -3.94
CA GLN A 115 -12.05 -1.52 -2.50
C GLN A 115 -10.73 -0.82 -2.21
N ILE A 116 -10.83 0.29 -1.50
CA ILE A 116 -9.69 1.03 -1.00
C ILE A 116 -10.05 1.53 0.40
N LYS A 117 -9.17 1.27 1.35
CA LYS A 117 -9.37 1.68 2.75
C LYS A 117 -8.12 2.36 3.26
N LYS A 118 -8.30 3.51 3.90
CA LYS A 118 -7.20 4.25 4.50
C LYS A 118 -7.26 4.11 6.02
N TYR A 119 -6.10 3.86 6.62
CA TYR A 119 -5.95 3.72 8.07
C TYR A 119 -4.91 4.71 8.58
N ILE A 120 -5.15 5.18 9.81
CA ILE A 120 -4.21 6.04 10.54
C ILE A 120 -3.95 5.35 11.87
N LEU A 121 -2.69 5.16 12.18
CA LEU A 121 -2.30 4.54 13.44
C LEU A 121 -1.87 5.61 14.45
#